data_3414d5581133a34f3ce0caf33462660c
#
_entry.id   3414d5581133a34f3ce0caf33462660c
#
_cell.length_a   1.000
_cell.length_b   1.000
_cell.length_c   1.000
_cell.angle_alpha   90.00
_cell.angle_beta   90.00
_cell.angle_gamma   90.00
#
_symmetry.space_group_name_H-M   'P 1'
#
loop_
_entity.id
_entity.type
_entity.pdbx_description
1 polymer ?
#
loop_
_entity_poly.entity_id
_entity_poly.type
_entity_poly.pdbx_seq_one_letter_code
_entity_poly.pdbx_strand_id
1 'polypeptide(L)'
;MRRSALVAPVLAALALTACAADDLVDDPADDAWLDGKADGASAVDLAAIDLDVDLAALSAVATIDLEKNGNVALEVGGLTIDDVTDDRGHRRYKIAGGQLRVSSVRGPLVVRYRFATHDHADGLLPGGSTVVWPYFCGNLFPCHSRPADGTRFTLHLDGVPAGKRAVYPEAVTADAPPYMLAWAVGSYTRTELGTTAAGTKVAVYSLPGGLTAARAGTRHLRAVFDWYERVLGPYSFGKDVASVAVVWGEGMYGGMEHHPYWHVATDAMGDEVTHAHEAAHGWFGDGVRLRCWEDFVLSEGTVSYLAARALAATGGATLERQVWAEYQQELDAAIAEGGAPAWPTGCNQIDIIEDRLFTNLPYMQGAFFYKDVAAAVGADVLDGVIGRFYRAHKNQPASMQDMIDAIRRDTGFDPTPIAAARLRKRF
;
A
#
# COMPACT_ATOMS: atom_id res chain seq x y z
N MET A 1 -82.24 -13.35 -18.25
CA MET A 1 -81.33 -13.94 -19.25
C MET A 1 -80.10 -13.07 -19.37
N ARG A 2 -79.01 -13.44 -18.69
CA ARG A 2 -77.70 -12.79 -18.81
C ARG A 2 -76.73 -13.80 -19.36
N ARG A 3 -76.15 -13.52 -20.52
CA ARG A 3 -75.08 -14.35 -21.14
C ARG A 3 -73.75 -13.92 -20.59
N SER A 4 -73.04 -14.80 -19.93
CA SER A 4 -71.66 -14.64 -19.50
C SER A 4 -70.74 -14.92 -20.69
N ALA A 5 -69.84 -13.99 -20.98
CA ALA A 5 -68.75 -14.19 -21.94
C ALA A 5 -67.51 -14.69 -21.20
N LEU A 6 -67.02 -15.87 -21.62
CA LEU A 6 -65.74 -16.43 -21.22
C LEU A 6 -64.62 -15.68 -21.94
N VAL A 7 -63.69 -15.09 -21.17
CA VAL A 7 -62.41 -14.56 -21.69
C VAL A 7 -61.35 -15.63 -21.42
N ALA A 8 -60.75 -16.15 -22.49
CA ALA A 8 -59.61 -17.06 -22.41
C ALA A 8 -58.30 -16.27 -22.25
N PRO A 9 -57.38 -16.69 -21.40
CA PRO A 9 -56.08 -16.03 -21.28
C PRO A 9 -55.15 -16.51 -22.44
N VAL A 10 -54.60 -15.53 -23.17
CA VAL A 10 -53.51 -15.76 -24.09
C VAL A 10 -52.22 -15.93 -23.30
N LEU A 11 -51.67 -17.11 -23.27
CA LEU A 11 -50.29 -17.37 -22.77
C LEU A 11 -49.32 -16.85 -23.86
N ALA A 12 -48.65 -15.75 -23.57
CA ALA A 12 -47.48 -15.34 -24.30
C ALA A 12 -46.28 -16.18 -23.82
N ALA A 13 -45.82 -17.09 -24.68
CA ALA A 13 -44.56 -17.81 -24.47
C ALA A 13 -43.40 -16.83 -24.72
N LEU A 14 -42.74 -16.41 -23.62
CA LEU A 14 -41.42 -15.78 -23.73
C LEU A 14 -40.41 -16.85 -24.15
N ALA A 15 -39.96 -16.78 -25.40
CA ALA A 15 -38.78 -17.51 -25.84
C ALA A 15 -37.56 -16.88 -25.15
N LEU A 16 -37.03 -17.52 -24.16
CA LEU A 16 -35.68 -17.30 -23.67
C LEU A 16 -34.71 -17.74 -24.79
N THR A 17 -34.17 -16.78 -25.51
CA THR A 17 -32.99 -17.01 -26.34
C THR A 17 -31.85 -17.26 -25.36
N ALA A 18 -31.50 -18.51 -25.14
CA ALA A 18 -30.22 -18.88 -24.57
C ALA A 18 -29.14 -18.32 -25.49
N CYS A 19 -28.37 -17.32 -25.03
CA CYS A 19 -27.12 -16.95 -25.65
C CYS A 19 -26.28 -18.23 -25.74
N ALA A 20 -25.91 -18.62 -26.95
CA ALA A 20 -24.97 -19.67 -27.18
C ALA A 20 -23.69 -19.34 -26.45
N ALA A 21 -23.29 -20.22 -25.51
CA ALA A 21 -21.93 -20.20 -25.00
C ALA A 21 -21.04 -20.47 -26.22
N ASP A 22 -20.21 -19.49 -26.57
CA ASP A 22 -19.14 -19.71 -27.54
C ASP A 22 -18.33 -20.91 -27.05
N ASP A 23 -18.08 -21.86 -27.96
CA ASP A 23 -17.27 -23.05 -27.76
C ASP A 23 -15.84 -22.62 -27.37
N LEU A 24 -15.59 -22.38 -26.09
CA LEU A 24 -14.25 -22.26 -25.55
C LEU A 24 -13.61 -23.65 -25.69
N VAL A 25 -12.67 -23.79 -26.61
CA VAL A 25 -11.90 -25.02 -26.78
C VAL A 25 -11.18 -25.30 -25.43
N ASP A 26 -11.54 -26.39 -24.79
CA ASP A 26 -10.91 -26.85 -23.54
C ASP A 26 -9.48 -27.31 -23.86
N ASP A 27 -8.48 -26.49 -23.49
CA ASP A 27 -7.08 -26.91 -23.48
C ASP A 27 -6.77 -27.55 -22.11
N PRO A 28 -6.31 -28.80 -22.07
CA PRO A 28 -5.92 -29.46 -20.82
C PRO A 28 -4.86 -28.71 -20.01
N ALA A 29 -4.02 -27.91 -20.68
CA ALA A 29 -3.04 -27.05 -19.99
C ALA A 29 -3.72 -25.87 -19.27
N ASP A 30 -4.80 -25.33 -19.83
CA ASP A 30 -5.62 -24.30 -19.20
C ASP A 30 -6.33 -24.83 -17.97
N ASP A 31 -6.88 -26.05 -18.02
CA ASP A 31 -7.51 -26.69 -16.85
C ASP A 31 -6.51 -26.99 -15.72
N ALA A 32 -5.31 -27.43 -16.07
CA ALA A 32 -4.24 -27.65 -15.07
C ALA A 32 -3.83 -26.36 -14.36
N TRP A 33 -3.76 -25.23 -15.09
CA TRP A 33 -3.50 -23.92 -14.51
C TRP A 33 -4.66 -23.46 -13.60
N LEU A 34 -5.88 -23.53 -14.09
CA LEU A 34 -7.06 -23.14 -13.32
C LEU A 34 -7.18 -23.96 -12.01
N ASP A 35 -6.81 -25.23 -12.04
CA ASP A 35 -6.80 -26.11 -10.86
C ASP A 35 -5.61 -25.90 -9.91
N GLY A 36 -4.66 -25.04 -10.28
CA GLY A 36 -3.45 -24.82 -9.48
C GLY A 36 -2.49 -26.03 -9.50
N LYS A 37 -2.64 -26.94 -10.48
CA LYS A 37 -1.82 -28.17 -10.63
C LYS A 37 -0.66 -28.00 -11.62
N ALA A 38 -0.60 -26.86 -12.33
CA ALA A 38 0.48 -26.57 -13.25
C ALA A 38 1.72 -26.09 -12.48
N ASP A 39 2.68 -26.99 -12.28
CA ASP A 39 3.99 -26.64 -11.75
C ASP A 39 4.76 -25.82 -12.79
N GLY A 40 5.19 -24.61 -12.42
CA GLY A 40 6.21 -23.84 -13.13
C GLY A 40 5.76 -22.75 -14.09
N ALA A 41 4.47 -22.55 -14.35
CA ALA A 41 4.02 -21.34 -15.06
C ALA A 41 3.86 -20.19 -14.05
N SER A 42 4.82 -19.25 -14.00
CA SER A 42 4.62 -18.03 -13.21
C SER A 42 3.47 -17.21 -13.79
N ALA A 43 2.64 -16.63 -12.92
CA ALA A 43 1.68 -15.62 -13.32
C ALA A 43 2.40 -14.43 -13.97
N VAL A 44 1.75 -13.79 -14.93
CA VAL A 44 2.26 -12.58 -15.56
C VAL A 44 2.10 -11.41 -14.60
N ASP A 45 3.09 -10.50 -14.56
CA ASP A 45 3.03 -9.29 -13.76
C ASP A 45 2.08 -8.25 -14.35
N LEU A 46 1.57 -7.38 -13.48
CA LEU A 46 0.64 -6.32 -13.79
C LEU A 46 1.41 -5.05 -14.15
N ALA A 47 1.06 -4.43 -15.27
CA ALA A 47 1.68 -3.17 -15.70
C ALA A 47 0.90 -1.95 -15.20
N ALA A 48 -0.44 -2.02 -15.23
CA ALA A 48 -1.31 -0.96 -14.73
C ALA A 48 -2.68 -1.53 -14.33
N ILE A 49 -3.36 -0.83 -13.44
CA ILE A 49 -4.74 -1.11 -13.05
C ILE A 49 -5.54 0.20 -13.17
N ASP A 50 -6.64 0.17 -13.91
CA ASP A 50 -7.65 1.21 -13.97
C ASP A 50 -8.87 0.74 -13.20
N LEU A 51 -9.25 1.47 -12.15
CA LEU A 51 -10.35 1.11 -11.24
C LEU A 51 -11.48 2.12 -11.35
N ASP A 52 -12.64 1.64 -11.82
CA ASP A 52 -13.92 2.36 -11.72
C ASP A 52 -14.71 1.79 -10.53
N VAL A 53 -14.89 2.58 -9.48
CA VAL A 53 -15.52 2.16 -8.20
C VAL A 53 -16.80 2.93 -7.95
N ASP A 54 -17.89 2.23 -7.71
CA ASP A 54 -19.16 2.80 -7.21
C ASP A 54 -19.33 2.43 -5.71
N LEU A 55 -19.08 3.42 -4.84
CA LEU A 55 -19.20 3.26 -3.40
C LEU A 55 -20.64 3.05 -2.91
N ALA A 56 -21.64 3.55 -3.66
CA ALA A 56 -23.05 3.35 -3.29
C ALA A 56 -23.54 1.94 -3.63
N ALA A 57 -23.05 1.38 -4.75
CA ALA A 57 -23.38 0.04 -5.18
C ALA A 57 -22.44 -1.04 -4.57
N LEU A 58 -21.34 -0.64 -3.95
CA LEU A 58 -20.26 -1.53 -3.50
C LEU A 58 -19.77 -2.45 -4.63
N SER A 59 -19.58 -1.89 -5.81
CA SER A 59 -19.16 -2.60 -7.00
C SER A 59 -18.04 -1.86 -7.72
N ALA A 60 -17.25 -2.59 -8.49
CA ALA A 60 -16.18 -1.98 -9.26
C ALA A 60 -15.89 -2.77 -10.54
N VAL A 61 -15.19 -2.08 -11.45
CA VAL A 61 -14.56 -2.66 -12.63
C VAL A 61 -13.07 -2.39 -12.55
N ALA A 62 -12.27 -3.46 -12.58
CA ALA A 62 -10.83 -3.35 -12.72
C ALA A 62 -10.44 -3.70 -14.15
N THR A 63 -9.83 -2.76 -14.87
CA THR A 63 -9.18 -3.01 -16.16
C THR A 63 -7.68 -3.13 -15.91
N ILE A 64 -7.13 -4.31 -16.12
CA ILE A 64 -5.77 -4.69 -15.72
C ILE A 64 -4.93 -4.89 -16.98
N ASP A 65 -3.96 -4.02 -17.17
CA ASP A 65 -2.93 -4.19 -18.18
C ASP A 65 -1.85 -5.15 -17.68
N LEU A 66 -1.52 -6.13 -18.50
CA LEU A 66 -0.49 -7.11 -18.21
C LEU A 66 0.82 -6.72 -18.90
N GLU A 67 1.96 -7.07 -18.32
CA GLU A 67 3.25 -6.87 -19.00
C GLU A 67 3.39 -7.68 -20.29
N LYS A 68 2.70 -8.80 -20.37
CA LYS A 68 2.59 -9.67 -21.56
C LYS A 68 1.34 -10.56 -21.46
N ASN A 69 0.89 -11.08 -22.60
CA ASN A 69 -0.16 -12.10 -22.61
C ASN A 69 0.27 -13.36 -21.85
N GLY A 70 -0.63 -13.99 -21.12
CA GLY A 70 -0.30 -15.21 -20.38
C GLY A 70 -1.31 -15.56 -19.30
N ASN A 71 -0.89 -16.43 -18.40
CA ASN A 71 -1.70 -16.87 -17.26
C ASN A 71 -1.66 -15.83 -16.14
N VAL A 72 -2.80 -15.56 -15.53
CA VAL A 72 -2.96 -14.57 -14.49
C VAL A 72 -3.51 -15.24 -13.22
N ALA A 73 -2.94 -14.90 -12.07
CA ALA A 73 -3.44 -15.30 -10.76
C ALA A 73 -3.46 -14.06 -9.86
N LEU A 74 -4.64 -13.62 -9.44
CA LEU A 74 -4.86 -12.41 -8.65
C LEU A 74 -5.46 -12.77 -7.30
N GLU A 75 -5.00 -12.13 -6.26
CA GLU A 75 -5.66 -12.16 -4.96
C GLU A 75 -7.00 -11.43 -5.07
N VAL A 76 -8.05 -12.07 -4.60
CA VAL A 76 -9.41 -11.53 -4.63
C VAL A 76 -10.10 -11.59 -3.27
N GLY A 77 -9.40 -12.01 -2.22
CA GLY A 77 -9.84 -11.96 -0.83
C GLY A 77 -11.33 -12.24 -0.64
N GLY A 78 -12.05 -11.23 -0.16
CA GLY A 78 -13.50 -11.25 0.03
C GLY A 78 -14.33 -10.78 -1.17
N LEU A 79 -13.74 -10.56 -2.35
CA LEU A 79 -14.46 -10.06 -3.53
C LEU A 79 -15.42 -11.13 -4.09
N THR A 80 -16.58 -10.67 -4.56
CA THR A 80 -17.50 -11.48 -5.37
C THR A 80 -17.26 -11.12 -6.85
N ILE A 81 -16.71 -12.05 -7.62
CA ILE A 81 -16.43 -11.84 -9.03
C ILE A 81 -17.70 -12.12 -9.84
N ASP A 82 -18.19 -11.12 -10.57
CA ASP A 82 -19.40 -11.20 -11.38
C ASP A 82 -19.07 -11.58 -12.83
N ASP A 83 -17.96 -11.08 -13.38
CA ASP A 83 -17.57 -11.34 -14.78
C ASP A 83 -16.06 -11.12 -14.99
N VAL A 84 -15.49 -11.87 -15.93
CA VAL A 84 -14.10 -11.75 -16.35
C VAL A 84 -14.03 -11.81 -17.86
N THR A 85 -13.44 -10.77 -18.48
CA THR A 85 -13.29 -10.69 -19.95
C THR A 85 -11.88 -10.29 -20.34
N ASP A 86 -11.47 -10.64 -21.55
CA ASP A 86 -10.28 -10.14 -22.26
C ASP A 86 -10.63 -9.75 -23.70
N ASP A 87 -9.65 -9.50 -24.57
CA ASP A 87 -9.89 -9.14 -25.99
C ASP A 87 -10.71 -10.19 -26.77
N ARG A 88 -10.85 -11.40 -26.25
CA ARG A 88 -11.62 -12.50 -26.86
C ARG A 88 -13.04 -12.65 -26.29
N GLY A 89 -13.44 -11.78 -25.34
CA GLY A 89 -14.74 -11.84 -24.67
C GLY A 89 -14.66 -12.54 -23.30
N HIS A 90 -15.73 -13.19 -22.89
CA HIS A 90 -15.81 -13.84 -21.57
C HIS A 90 -14.77 -14.94 -21.40
N ARG A 91 -14.17 -14.97 -20.20
CA ARG A 91 -13.13 -15.94 -19.86
C ARG A 91 -13.61 -16.94 -18.83
N ARG A 92 -13.20 -18.20 -19.00
CA ARG A 92 -13.27 -19.17 -17.89
C ARG A 92 -12.29 -18.76 -16.82
N TYR A 93 -12.72 -18.78 -15.58
CA TYR A 93 -11.87 -18.53 -14.41
C TYR A 93 -12.21 -19.49 -13.29
N LYS A 94 -11.31 -19.61 -12.34
CA LYS A 94 -11.51 -20.33 -11.08
C LYS A 94 -11.02 -19.51 -9.91
N ILE A 95 -11.79 -19.54 -8.83
CA ILE A 95 -11.37 -18.97 -7.56
C ILE A 95 -11.06 -20.14 -6.61
N ALA A 96 -9.83 -20.18 -6.13
CA ALA A 96 -9.39 -21.18 -5.17
C ALA A 96 -8.33 -20.56 -4.24
N GLY A 97 -8.49 -20.75 -2.92
CA GLY A 97 -7.57 -20.21 -1.94
C GLY A 97 -7.44 -18.69 -1.98
N GLY A 98 -8.54 -17.98 -2.24
CA GLY A 98 -8.53 -16.50 -2.33
C GLY A 98 -7.90 -15.94 -3.61
N GLN A 99 -7.56 -16.78 -4.59
CA GLN A 99 -6.98 -16.37 -5.87
C GLN A 99 -7.92 -16.61 -7.04
N LEU A 100 -8.12 -15.59 -7.86
CA LEU A 100 -8.73 -15.65 -9.18
C LEU A 100 -7.66 -16.09 -10.18
N ARG A 101 -7.88 -17.23 -10.84
CA ARG A 101 -7.00 -17.77 -11.89
C ARG A 101 -7.67 -17.66 -13.26
N VAL A 102 -6.97 -17.09 -14.23
CA VAL A 102 -7.42 -16.96 -15.62
C VAL A 102 -6.27 -17.42 -16.53
N SER A 103 -6.56 -18.36 -17.43
CA SER A 103 -5.55 -18.91 -18.34
C SER A 103 -5.45 -18.09 -19.62
N SER A 104 -4.24 -18.02 -20.19
CA SER A 104 -3.99 -17.56 -21.57
C SER A 104 -4.61 -16.20 -21.91
N VAL A 105 -4.61 -15.25 -20.96
CA VAL A 105 -5.19 -13.90 -21.15
C VAL A 105 -4.50 -13.17 -22.30
N ARG A 106 -5.28 -12.45 -23.10
CA ARG A 106 -4.82 -11.61 -24.24
C ARG A 106 -5.38 -10.21 -24.13
N GLY A 107 -4.49 -9.22 -24.20
CA GLY A 107 -4.83 -7.83 -23.97
C GLY A 107 -5.19 -7.54 -22.51
N PRO A 108 -5.89 -6.45 -22.23
CA PRO A 108 -6.34 -6.11 -20.89
C PRO A 108 -7.31 -7.16 -20.33
N LEU A 109 -7.13 -7.50 -19.04
CA LEU A 109 -8.07 -8.31 -18.28
C LEU A 109 -9.07 -7.38 -17.58
N VAL A 110 -10.35 -7.52 -17.89
CA VAL A 110 -11.41 -6.76 -17.25
C VAL A 110 -12.14 -7.65 -16.24
N VAL A 111 -12.13 -7.25 -14.99
CA VAL A 111 -12.80 -7.96 -13.89
C VAL A 111 -13.90 -7.07 -13.34
N ARG A 112 -15.15 -7.53 -13.40
CA ARG A 112 -16.30 -6.91 -12.73
C ARG A 112 -16.57 -7.63 -11.44
N TYR A 113 -16.69 -6.87 -10.34
CA TYR A 113 -16.79 -7.47 -9.03
C TYR A 113 -17.57 -6.59 -8.05
N ARG A 114 -17.94 -7.20 -6.93
CA ARG A 114 -18.50 -6.52 -5.77
C ARG A 114 -17.60 -6.77 -4.57
N PHE A 115 -17.53 -5.78 -3.69
CA PHE A 115 -16.79 -5.83 -2.44
C PHE A 115 -17.71 -5.54 -1.26
N ALA A 116 -17.22 -5.75 -0.05
CA ALA A 116 -17.98 -5.51 1.17
C ALA A 116 -17.25 -4.52 2.08
N THR A 117 -17.96 -3.97 3.05
CA THR A 117 -17.35 -3.24 4.17
C THR A 117 -16.77 -4.23 5.17
N HIS A 118 -15.66 -3.85 5.76
CA HIS A 118 -14.95 -4.59 6.80
C HIS A 118 -14.96 -3.80 8.11
N ASP A 119 -15.11 -4.48 9.22
CA ASP A 119 -15.05 -3.85 10.56
C ASP A 119 -13.60 -3.66 11.04
N HIS A 120 -12.63 -4.25 10.32
CA HIS A 120 -11.21 -4.17 10.60
C HIS A 120 -10.47 -3.36 9.52
N ALA A 121 -9.25 -2.95 9.84
CA ALA A 121 -8.42 -2.14 8.95
C ALA A 121 -7.77 -2.98 7.82
N ASP A 122 -8.57 -3.68 7.02
CA ASP A 122 -8.13 -4.60 5.98
C ASP A 122 -8.93 -4.48 4.66
N GLY A 123 -9.54 -3.33 4.41
CA GLY A 123 -10.34 -3.08 3.22
C GLY A 123 -11.16 -1.80 3.30
N LEU A 124 -12.41 -1.83 2.79
CA LEU A 124 -13.34 -0.72 2.89
C LEU A 124 -13.99 -0.68 4.27
N LEU A 125 -13.81 0.41 4.99
CA LEU A 125 -14.45 0.65 6.28
C LEU A 125 -15.91 1.13 6.12
N PRO A 126 -16.79 0.92 7.13
CA PRO A 126 -18.19 1.36 7.08
C PRO A 126 -18.37 2.85 6.83
N GLY A 127 -17.35 3.67 7.13
CA GLY A 127 -17.34 5.12 6.85
C GLY A 127 -17.08 5.50 5.39
N GLY A 128 -16.74 4.53 4.53
CA GLY A 128 -16.42 4.70 3.12
C GLY A 128 -14.95 4.98 2.83
N SER A 129 -14.11 5.11 3.85
CA SER A 129 -12.65 5.16 3.69
C SER A 129 -12.06 3.76 3.62
N THR A 130 -10.87 3.63 3.03
CA THR A 130 -10.14 2.36 2.97
C THR A 130 -8.90 2.38 3.86
N VAL A 131 -8.53 1.21 4.33
CA VAL A 131 -7.21 0.91 4.87
C VAL A 131 -6.77 -0.41 4.25
N VAL A 132 -5.67 -0.38 3.53
CA VAL A 132 -5.11 -1.56 2.89
C VAL A 132 -3.67 -1.66 3.34
N TRP A 133 -3.35 -2.76 4.00
CA TRP A 133 -1.98 -3.07 4.30
C TRP A 133 -1.52 -4.35 3.61
N PRO A 134 -0.26 -4.74 3.78
CA PRO A 134 0.25 -5.93 3.12
C PRO A 134 -0.72 -7.10 3.24
N TYR A 135 -0.92 -7.83 2.15
CA TYR A 135 -1.84 -8.96 1.94
C TYR A 135 -3.33 -8.64 1.73
N PHE A 136 -3.80 -7.42 2.02
CA PHE A 136 -5.23 -7.15 2.02
C PHE A 136 -5.75 -6.37 0.80
N CYS A 137 -4.91 -6.07 -0.18
CA CYS A 137 -5.38 -5.42 -1.42
C CYS A 137 -6.50 -6.21 -2.10
N GLY A 138 -6.47 -7.56 -2.02
CA GLY A 138 -7.51 -8.44 -2.55
C GLY A 138 -8.89 -8.32 -1.86
N ASN A 139 -9.02 -7.59 -0.76
CA ASN A 139 -10.32 -7.24 -0.17
C ASN A 139 -10.96 -6.00 -0.83
N LEU A 140 -10.20 -5.27 -1.66
CA LEU A 140 -10.62 -4.04 -2.29
C LEU A 140 -10.64 -4.12 -3.81
N PHE A 141 -9.63 -4.74 -4.42
CA PHE A 141 -9.52 -4.94 -5.87
C PHE A 141 -8.65 -6.17 -6.19
N PRO A 142 -8.81 -6.79 -7.39
CA PRO A 142 -7.93 -7.89 -7.80
C PRO A 142 -6.48 -7.42 -7.92
N CYS A 143 -5.56 -8.03 -7.18
CA CYS A 143 -4.18 -7.55 -7.04
C CYS A 143 -3.15 -8.66 -6.84
N HIS A 144 -1.87 -8.25 -6.74
CA HIS A 144 -0.79 -9.03 -6.16
C HIS A 144 -0.29 -8.33 -4.88
N SER A 145 -0.23 -9.01 -3.75
CA SER A 145 0.26 -8.43 -2.49
C SER A 145 1.79 -8.53 -2.32
N ARG A 146 2.52 -9.05 -3.30
CA ARG A 146 3.97 -9.15 -3.22
C ARG A 146 4.60 -7.76 -3.20
N PRO A 147 5.48 -7.45 -2.24
CA PRO A 147 6.02 -6.10 -2.08
C PRO A 147 6.98 -5.68 -3.19
N ALA A 148 7.51 -6.64 -3.97
CA ALA A 148 8.35 -6.36 -5.12
C ALA A 148 7.57 -5.89 -6.35
N ASP A 149 6.29 -6.28 -6.44
CA ASP A 149 5.46 -5.95 -7.60
C ASP A 149 5.15 -4.46 -7.60
N GLY A 150 5.36 -3.82 -8.74
CA GLY A 150 5.07 -2.41 -8.94
C GLY A 150 4.03 -2.22 -10.01
N THR A 151 2.97 -1.49 -9.70
CA THR A 151 1.84 -1.26 -10.59
C THR A 151 1.50 0.22 -10.64
N ARG A 152 1.11 0.72 -11.80
CA ARG A 152 0.55 2.06 -11.96
C ARG A 152 -0.96 1.98 -11.79
N PHE A 153 -1.56 3.06 -11.29
CA PHE A 153 -2.98 3.09 -10.99
C PHE A 153 -3.67 4.30 -11.58
N THR A 154 -4.90 4.09 -12.07
CA THR A 154 -5.92 5.12 -12.27
C THR A 154 -7.11 4.74 -11.40
N LEU A 155 -7.74 5.71 -10.75
CA LEU A 155 -8.86 5.48 -9.85
C LEU A 155 -9.96 6.50 -10.11
N HIS A 156 -11.16 6.01 -10.35
CA HIS A 156 -12.39 6.80 -10.45
C HIS A 156 -13.36 6.35 -9.35
N LEU A 157 -13.84 7.31 -8.54
CA LEU A 157 -14.78 7.04 -7.46
C LEU A 157 -16.11 7.73 -7.71
N ASP A 158 -17.15 6.94 -7.89
CA ASP A 158 -18.55 7.37 -7.90
C ASP A 158 -19.27 7.00 -6.59
N GLY A 159 -20.49 7.49 -6.40
CA GLY A 159 -21.32 7.11 -5.26
C GLY A 159 -20.85 7.66 -3.90
N VAL A 160 -19.99 8.69 -3.88
CA VAL A 160 -19.56 9.34 -2.63
C VAL A 160 -20.78 9.93 -1.91
N PRO A 161 -20.99 9.64 -0.61
CA PRO A 161 -22.16 10.10 0.12
C PRO A 161 -22.32 11.62 0.11
N ALA A 162 -23.55 12.09 -0.02
CA ALA A 162 -23.86 13.52 -0.05
C ALA A 162 -23.27 14.27 1.17
N GLY A 163 -22.63 15.40 0.92
CA GLY A 163 -21.96 16.21 1.95
C GLY A 163 -20.62 15.67 2.43
N LYS A 164 -20.13 14.58 1.84
CA LYS A 164 -18.78 14.07 2.03
C LYS A 164 -17.89 14.42 0.83
N ARG A 165 -16.60 14.30 1.05
CA ARG A 165 -15.57 14.45 0.03
C ARG A 165 -14.69 13.20 0.05
N ALA A 166 -14.37 12.68 -1.12
CA ALA A 166 -13.31 11.69 -1.27
C ALA A 166 -11.96 12.39 -1.46
N VAL A 167 -10.92 11.83 -0.86
CA VAL A 167 -9.52 12.24 -1.02
C VAL A 167 -8.75 11.02 -1.47
N TYR A 168 -8.23 11.07 -2.69
CA TYR A 168 -7.50 9.98 -3.34
C TYR A 168 -6.72 10.51 -4.53
N PRO A 169 -5.68 9.80 -5.00
CA PRO A 169 -5.02 10.13 -6.26
C PRO A 169 -5.86 9.61 -7.43
N GLU A 170 -6.21 10.49 -8.39
CA GLU A 170 -6.86 10.06 -9.64
C GLU A 170 -5.93 9.20 -10.49
N ALA A 171 -4.61 9.38 -10.35
CA ALA A 171 -3.60 8.54 -11.00
C ALA A 171 -2.30 8.49 -10.21
N VAL A 172 -1.68 7.31 -10.19
CA VAL A 172 -0.32 7.06 -9.74
C VAL A 172 0.46 6.52 -10.92
N THR A 173 1.32 7.38 -11.49
CA THR A 173 2.03 7.10 -12.75
C THR A 173 3.41 6.46 -12.55
N ALA A 174 3.90 6.41 -11.33
CA ALA A 174 5.09 5.66 -10.94
C ALA A 174 4.68 4.25 -10.48
N ASP A 175 5.55 3.26 -10.69
CA ASP A 175 5.31 1.92 -10.17
C ASP A 175 5.30 1.95 -8.65
N ALA A 176 4.20 1.53 -8.06
CA ALA A 176 3.91 1.56 -6.63
C ALA A 176 3.46 0.18 -6.13
N PRO A 177 3.70 -0.15 -4.86
CA PRO A 177 3.17 -1.38 -4.30
C PRO A 177 1.64 -1.35 -4.28
N PRO A 178 0.96 -2.50 -4.44
CA PRO A 178 -0.51 -2.54 -4.55
C PRO A 178 -1.25 -1.96 -3.36
N TYR A 179 -0.71 -2.10 -2.14
CA TYR A 179 -1.32 -1.57 -0.92
C TYR A 179 -1.27 -0.03 -0.82
N MET A 180 -0.51 0.65 -1.68
CA MET A 180 -0.49 2.12 -1.72
C MET A 180 -1.80 2.72 -2.25
N LEU A 181 -2.60 1.96 -3.04
CA LEU A 181 -3.87 2.45 -3.57
C LEU A 181 -4.95 2.47 -2.50
N ALA A 182 -5.42 3.66 -2.15
CA ALA A 182 -6.47 3.86 -1.16
C ALA A 182 -7.22 5.17 -1.38
N TRP A 183 -8.34 5.33 -0.69
CA TRP A 183 -9.11 6.57 -0.63
C TRP A 183 -9.68 6.81 0.76
N ALA A 184 -9.90 8.08 1.07
CA ALA A 184 -10.53 8.49 2.31
C ALA A 184 -11.81 9.29 2.02
N VAL A 185 -12.90 9.00 2.76
CA VAL A 185 -14.19 9.67 2.61
C VAL A 185 -14.59 10.34 3.92
N GLY A 186 -14.84 11.64 3.87
CA GLY A 186 -15.19 12.38 5.09
C GLY A 186 -15.64 13.82 4.83
N SER A 187 -16.07 14.49 5.88
CA SER A 187 -16.37 15.94 5.84
C SER A 187 -15.09 16.74 6.05
N TYR A 188 -14.15 16.62 5.11
CA TYR A 188 -12.80 17.15 5.22
C TYR A 188 -12.71 18.67 5.07
N THR A 189 -11.85 19.26 5.91
CA THR A 189 -11.25 20.59 5.68
C THR A 189 -9.79 20.40 5.29
N ARG A 190 -9.40 20.89 4.12
CA ARG A 190 -7.99 20.95 3.69
C ARG A 190 -7.33 22.19 4.23
N THR A 191 -6.17 22.04 4.88
CA THR A 191 -5.31 23.12 5.34
C THR A 191 -3.98 23.04 4.60
N GLU A 192 -3.62 24.11 3.88
CA GLU A 192 -2.33 24.22 3.21
C GLU A 192 -1.22 24.47 4.24
N LEU A 193 -0.15 23.69 4.16
CA LEU A 193 1.05 23.83 4.98
C LEU A 193 2.17 24.57 4.26
N GLY A 194 2.05 24.69 2.93
CA GLY A 194 2.96 25.42 2.06
C GLY A 194 3.50 24.58 0.91
N THR A 195 4.48 25.16 0.19
CA THR A 195 5.13 24.50 -0.94
C THR A 195 6.62 24.31 -0.62
N THR A 196 7.18 23.16 -1.00
CA THR A 196 8.61 22.88 -0.86
C THR A 196 9.43 23.62 -1.92
N ALA A 197 10.75 23.64 -1.78
CA ALA A 197 11.64 24.21 -2.79
C ALA A 197 11.57 23.48 -4.15
N ALA A 198 11.23 22.18 -4.13
CA ALA A 198 11.02 21.38 -5.34
C ALA A 198 9.62 21.59 -5.97
N GLY A 199 8.77 22.43 -5.40
CA GLY A 199 7.46 22.79 -5.91
C GLY A 199 6.33 21.83 -5.47
N THR A 200 6.57 20.93 -4.52
CA THR A 200 5.54 20.05 -3.99
C THR A 200 4.68 20.78 -2.97
N LYS A 201 3.36 20.78 -3.20
CA LYS A 201 2.37 21.35 -2.28
C LYS A 201 2.11 20.35 -1.15
N VAL A 202 2.20 20.79 0.09
CA VAL A 202 1.99 19.96 1.28
C VAL A 202 0.76 20.47 2.01
N ALA A 203 -0.15 19.57 2.36
CA ALA A 203 -1.40 19.90 3.04
C ALA A 203 -1.73 18.86 4.12
N VAL A 204 -2.78 19.15 4.89
CA VAL A 204 -3.42 18.20 5.80
C VAL A 204 -4.93 18.27 5.63
N TYR A 205 -5.60 17.12 5.61
CA TYR A 205 -7.04 16.99 5.65
C TYR A 205 -7.47 16.58 7.06
N SER A 206 -8.24 17.46 7.72
CA SER A 206 -8.79 17.20 9.05
C SER A 206 -10.29 16.95 9.00
N LEU A 207 -10.78 16.09 9.86
CA LEU A 207 -12.21 15.90 10.11
C LEU A 207 -12.74 17.00 11.07
N PRO A 208 -14.07 17.21 11.16
CA PRO A 208 -14.67 18.15 12.10
C PRO A 208 -14.16 17.93 13.54
N GLY A 209 -13.73 19.01 14.18
CA GLY A 209 -13.14 18.96 15.53
C GLY A 209 -11.63 18.60 15.58
N GLY A 210 -11.05 18.03 14.52
CA GLY A 210 -9.64 17.55 14.49
C GLY A 210 -8.59 18.60 14.10
N LEU A 211 -8.99 19.84 13.75
CA LEU A 211 -8.07 20.83 13.20
C LEU A 211 -6.89 21.18 14.14
N THR A 212 -7.13 21.24 15.44
CA THR A 212 -6.09 21.59 16.43
C THR A 212 -5.02 20.50 16.49
N ALA A 213 -5.40 19.23 16.56
CA ALA A 213 -4.49 18.10 16.51
C ALA A 213 -3.73 18.07 15.19
N ALA A 214 -4.45 18.18 14.05
CA ALA A 214 -3.84 18.20 12.72
C ALA A 214 -2.76 19.28 12.58
N ARG A 215 -3.02 20.51 13.06
CA ARG A 215 -2.02 21.59 13.06
C ARG A 215 -0.83 21.32 13.97
N ALA A 216 -1.04 20.67 15.11
CA ALA A 216 0.03 20.31 16.03
C ALA A 216 0.95 19.25 15.40
N GLY A 217 0.37 18.13 14.92
CA GLY A 217 1.14 17.03 14.32
C GLY A 217 1.79 17.37 12.98
N THR A 218 1.26 18.35 12.23
CA THR A 218 1.82 18.73 10.93
C THR A 218 2.65 20.03 10.96
N ARG A 219 2.98 20.52 12.15
CA ARG A 219 3.69 21.80 12.34
C ARG A 219 4.99 21.89 11.53
N HIS A 220 5.77 20.82 11.48
CA HIS A 220 7.02 20.74 10.74
C HIS A 220 6.89 20.01 9.38
N LEU A 221 5.75 19.42 9.05
CA LEU A 221 5.59 18.49 7.93
C LEU A 221 6.08 19.06 6.58
N ARG A 222 5.76 20.34 6.26
CA ARG A 222 6.26 20.95 5.02
C ARG A 222 7.80 21.02 4.99
N ALA A 223 8.41 21.38 6.10
CA ALA A 223 9.87 21.46 6.20
C ALA A 223 10.53 20.08 6.20
N VAL A 224 9.88 19.09 6.84
CA VAL A 224 10.26 17.67 6.79
C VAL A 224 10.24 17.15 5.36
N PHE A 225 9.15 17.37 4.63
CA PHE A 225 9.03 16.94 3.24
C PHE A 225 10.07 17.61 2.33
N ASP A 226 10.32 18.90 2.52
CA ASP A 226 11.38 19.64 1.82
C ASP A 226 12.78 19.07 2.13
N TRP A 227 13.02 18.64 3.35
CA TRP A 227 14.25 17.96 3.75
C TRP A 227 14.39 16.61 3.03
N TYR A 228 13.34 15.79 2.94
CA TYR A 228 13.36 14.53 2.19
C TYR A 228 13.69 14.77 0.71
N GLU A 229 12.99 15.68 0.03
CA GLU A 229 13.27 15.99 -1.38
C GLU A 229 14.72 16.44 -1.59
N ARG A 230 15.28 17.24 -0.68
CA ARG A 230 16.64 17.76 -0.77
C ARG A 230 17.69 16.68 -0.52
N VAL A 231 17.50 15.81 0.46
CA VAL A 231 18.49 14.82 0.90
C VAL A 231 18.41 13.55 0.05
N LEU A 232 17.21 13.04 -0.15
CA LEU A 232 16.99 11.77 -0.83
C LEU A 232 16.89 11.95 -2.34
N GLY A 233 16.20 13.00 -2.79
CA GLY A 233 15.94 13.27 -4.19
C GLY A 233 14.46 13.45 -4.50
N PRO A 234 14.09 13.58 -5.79
CA PRO A 234 12.73 13.94 -6.17
C PRO A 234 11.70 12.88 -5.79
N TYR A 235 10.59 13.30 -5.22
CA TYR A 235 9.42 12.50 -4.93
C TYR A 235 8.76 11.97 -6.21
N SER A 236 8.24 10.72 -6.18
CA SER A 236 7.76 10.00 -7.38
C SER A 236 6.27 10.18 -7.66
N PHE A 237 5.45 10.44 -6.65
CA PHE A 237 4.00 10.25 -6.71
C PHE A 237 3.22 11.57 -6.85
N GLY A 238 3.79 12.55 -7.54
CA GLY A 238 3.10 13.81 -7.87
C GLY A 238 3.66 15.05 -7.17
N LYS A 239 2.91 16.14 -7.22
CA LYS A 239 3.30 17.45 -6.67
C LYS A 239 2.24 18.04 -5.73
N ASP A 240 1.29 17.24 -5.29
CA ASP A 240 0.30 17.58 -4.28
C ASP A 240 0.22 16.40 -3.30
N VAL A 241 0.64 16.62 -2.07
CA VAL A 241 0.70 15.60 -1.04
C VAL A 241 -0.03 16.05 0.22
N ALA A 242 -0.61 15.12 0.92
CA ALA A 242 -1.25 15.45 2.19
C ALA A 242 -1.31 14.27 3.16
N SER A 243 -1.28 14.62 4.45
CA SER A 243 -1.72 13.74 5.51
C SER A 243 -3.25 13.82 5.63
N VAL A 244 -3.93 12.68 5.73
CA VAL A 244 -5.40 12.59 5.73
C VAL A 244 -5.87 11.89 7.00
N ALA A 245 -6.68 12.58 7.80
CA ALA A 245 -7.29 12.01 9.00
C ALA A 245 -8.31 10.93 8.65
N VAL A 246 -8.16 9.71 9.15
CA VAL A 246 -9.10 8.61 8.93
C VAL A 246 -9.54 8.01 10.25
N VAL A 247 -10.83 7.68 10.34
CA VAL A 247 -11.38 6.93 11.48
C VAL A 247 -11.23 5.45 11.18
N TRP A 248 -10.27 4.80 11.85
CA TRP A 248 -9.97 3.38 11.64
C TRP A 248 -10.66 2.45 12.65
N GLY A 249 -11.26 2.99 13.68
CA GLY A 249 -11.90 2.25 14.77
C GLY A 249 -11.20 2.46 16.11
N GLU A 250 -11.77 1.87 17.15
CA GLU A 250 -11.27 2.00 18.52
C GLU A 250 -9.91 1.28 18.68
N GLY A 251 -8.95 1.95 19.28
CA GLY A 251 -7.61 1.41 19.57
C GLY A 251 -6.65 1.39 18.37
N MET A 252 -7.06 1.86 17.21
CA MET A 252 -6.17 2.00 16.06
C MET A 252 -5.39 3.31 16.14
N TYR A 253 -4.05 3.22 16.10
CA TYR A 253 -3.13 4.35 16.19
C TYR A 253 -2.06 4.23 15.09
N GLY A 254 -1.50 5.35 14.63
CA GLY A 254 -0.45 5.40 13.62
C GLY A 254 -0.95 5.90 12.27
N GLY A 255 -0.26 5.51 11.22
CA GLY A 255 -0.55 5.88 9.84
C GLY A 255 -0.46 4.70 8.89
N MET A 256 -0.70 5.00 7.61
CA MET A 256 -0.54 4.08 6.49
C MET A 256 -0.15 4.87 5.24
N GLU A 257 0.89 4.41 4.55
CA GLU A 257 1.61 5.08 3.49
C GLU A 257 0.87 5.13 2.13
N HIS A 258 -0.40 5.37 2.12
CA HIS A 258 -1.21 5.51 0.90
C HIS A 258 -0.87 6.80 0.13
N HIS A 259 0.33 6.87 -0.43
CA HIS A 259 0.81 8.05 -1.16
C HIS A 259 0.01 8.35 -2.45
N PRO A 260 -0.15 9.62 -2.81
CA PRO A 260 0.37 10.85 -2.19
C PRO A 260 -0.45 11.37 -1.00
N TYR A 261 -1.53 10.70 -0.61
CA TYR A 261 -2.46 11.11 0.43
C TYR A 261 -2.47 10.06 1.55
N TRP A 262 -1.34 9.97 2.29
CA TRP A 262 -1.19 8.99 3.37
C TRP A 262 -2.21 9.20 4.48
N HIS A 263 -2.73 8.10 4.98
CA HIS A 263 -3.75 8.11 6.01
C HIS A 263 -3.12 8.14 7.40
N VAL A 264 -3.74 8.89 8.32
CA VAL A 264 -3.34 8.93 9.73
C VAL A 264 -4.60 8.76 10.58
N ALA A 265 -4.55 7.85 11.55
CA ALA A 265 -5.62 7.65 12.50
C ALA A 265 -5.95 8.96 13.22
N THR A 266 -7.23 9.23 13.48
CA THR A 266 -7.66 10.47 14.16
C THR A 266 -6.95 10.69 15.48
N ASP A 267 -6.63 9.63 16.21
CA ASP A 267 -5.96 9.67 17.51
C ASP A 267 -4.45 9.97 17.39
N ALA A 268 -3.85 9.68 16.22
CA ALA A 268 -2.45 9.98 15.90
C ALA A 268 -2.26 11.34 15.20
N MET A 269 -3.33 12.05 14.83
CA MET A 269 -3.24 13.32 14.09
C MET A 269 -2.45 14.42 14.79
N GLY A 270 -2.24 14.32 16.11
CA GLY A 270 -1.43 15.28 16.87
C GLY A 270 0.05 14.93 16.97
N ASP A 271 0.47 13.79 16.45
CA ASP A 271 1.81 13.27 16.56
C ASP A 271 2.69 13.59 15.35
N GLU A 272 3.74 14.39 15.56
CA GLU A 272 4.66 14.79 14.50
C GLU A 272 5.50 13.63 13.94
N VAL A 273 5.78 12.63 14.77
CA VAL A 273 6.58 11.47 14.37
C VAL A 273 5.83 10.63 13.36
N THR A 274 4.55 10.33 13.63
CA THR A 274 3.68 9.62 12.68
C THR A 274 3.63 10.33 11.33
N HIS A 275 3.38 11.64 11.30
CA HIS A 275 3.32 12.37 10.02
C HIS A 275 4.65 12.38 9.27
N ALA A 276 5.77 12.48 9.97
CA ALA A 276 7.10 12.44 9.33
C ALA A 276 7.43 11.03 8.83
N HIS A 277 7.05 9.98 9.55
CA HIS A 277 7.22 8.58 9.19
C HIS A 277 6.45 8.26 7.91
N GLU A 278 5.14 8.51 7.89
CA GLU A 278 4.31 8.24 6.71
C GLU A 278 4.78 9.02 5.48
N ALA A 279 5.19 10.27 5.66
CA ALA A 279 5.74 11.04 4.56
C ALA A 279 7.03 10.45 3.98
N ALA A 280 7.88 9.78 4.79
CA ALA A 280 9.13 9.19 4.35
C ALA A 280 8.93 7.95 3.48
N HIS A 281 7.81 7.25 3.62
CA HIS A 281 7.48 6.09 2.78
C HIS A 281 7.40 6.42 1.29
N GLY A 282 7.14 7.64 0.91
CA GLY A 282 7.27 8.09 -0.47
C GLY A 282 8.66 7.88 -1.09
N TRP A 283 9.67 7.59 -0.25
CA TRP A 283 11.03 7.23 -0.68
C TRP A 283 11.37 5.78 -0.38
N PHE A 284 10.93 5.21 0.76
CA PHE A 284 11.20 3.81 1.14
C PHE A 284 9.91 3.12 1.57
N GLY A 285 9.64 1.95 1.02
CA GLY A 285 8.35 1.27 1.08
C GLY A 285 7.63 1.40 -0.26
N ASP A 286 7.27 2.61 -0.62
CA ASP A 286 6.64 2.93 -1.91
C ASP A 286 7.66 3.30 -2.99
N GLY A 287 8.54 4.26 -2.70
CA GLY A 287 9.52 4.78 -3.67
C GLY A 287 10.63 3.79 -4.00
N VAL A 288 11.16 3.09 -3.02
CA VAL A 288 11.97 1.87 -3.16
C VAL A 288 11.17 0.74 -2.53
N ARG A 289 10.68 -0.18 -3.35
CA ARG A 289 9.90 -1.32 -2.89
C ARG A 289 10.78 -2.38 -2.23
N LEU A 290 10.18 -3.24 -1.43
CA LEU A 290 10.87 -4.37 -0.83
C LEU A 290 10.99 -5.52 -1.84
N ARG A 291 12.12 -6.22 -1.86
CA ARG A 291 12.27 -7.43 -2.67
C ARG A 291 11.40 -8.57 -2.15
N CYS A 292 11.27 -8.69 -0.85
CA CYS A 292 10.40 -9.63 -0.16
C CYS A 292 10.11 -9.14 1.26
N TRP A 293 9.14 -9.74 1.93
CA TRP A 293 8.71 -9.29 3.26
C TRP A 293 9.78 -9.43 4.34
N GLU A 294 10.73 -10.33 4.19
CA GLU A 294 11.89 -10.42 5.09
C GLU A 294 12.72 -9.13 5.12
N ASP A 295 12.69 -8.33 4.06
CA ASP A 295 13.35 -7.02 3.99
C ASP A 295 12.51 -5.88 4.60
N PHE A 296 11.45 -6.16 5.39
CA PHE A 296 10.53 -5.17 5.96
C PHE A 296 11.24 -4.04 6.71
N VAL A 297 12.36 -4.36 7.37
CA VAL A 297 13.22 -3.36 8.02
C VAL A 297 13.82 -2.34 7.06
N LEU A 298 13.96 -2.64 5.76
CA LEU A 298 14.42 -1.68 4.76
C LEU A 298 13.38 -0.57 4.53
N SER A 299 12.09 -0.88 4.63
CA SER A 299 11.03 0.13 4.68
C SER A 299 11.01 0.78 6.07
N GLU A 300 10.50 0.09 7.07
CA GLU A 300 10.11 0.65 8.36
C GLU A 300 11.26 1.21 9.18
N GLY A 301 12.37 0.48 9.20
CA GLY A 301 13.58 0.93 9.90
C GLY A 301 14.21 2.17 9.26
N THR A 302 14.20 2.22 7.91
CA THR A 302 14.73 3.38 7.18
C THR A 302 13.86 4.61 7.38
N VAL A 303 12.54 4.49 7.23
CA VAL A 303 11.65 5.65 7.39
C VAL A 303 11.59 6.15 8.83
N SER A 304 11.67 5.27 9.83
CA SER A 304 11.78 5.65 11.23
C SER A 304 13.06 6.46 11.50
N TYR A 305 14.20 6.02 10.97
CA TYR A 305 15.44 6.80 11.05
C TYR A 305 15.31 8.15 10.34
N LEU A 306 14.78 8.17 9.13
CA LEU A 306 14.60 9.39 8.33
C LEU A 306 13.64 10.38 9.00
N ALA A 307 12.56 9.91 9.64
CA ALA A 307 11.66 10.74 10.42
C ALA A 307 12.38 11.44 11.57
N ALA A 308 13.17 10.69 12.35
CA ALA A 308 13.98 11.26 13.42
C ALA A 308 14.99 12.30 12.89
N ARG A 309 15.66 12.02 11.76
CA ARG A 309 16.61 12.95 11.14
C ARG A 309 15.95 14.22 10.61
N ALA A 310 14.81 14.10 9.93
CA ALA A 310 14.07 15.24 9.38
C ALA A 310 13.51 16.13 10.50
N LEU A 311 12.95 15.53 11.56
CA LEU A 311 12.47 16.26 12.72
C LEU A 311 13.61 16.94 13.50
N ALA A 312 14.78 16.30 13.63
CA ALA A 312 15.97 16.93 14.18
C ALA A 312 16.40 18.16 13.37
N ALA A 313 16.42 18.03 12.04
CA ALA A 313 16.84 19.10 11.14
C ALA A 313 15.84 20.29 11.10
N THR A 314 14.56 20.06 11.39
CA THR A 314 13.49 21.08 11.27
C THR A 314 13.01 21.63 12.61
N GLY A 315 13.04 20.82 13.66
CA GLY A 315 12.56 21.14 15.01
C GLY A 315 13.68 21.27 16.05
N GLY A 316 14.93 20.94 15.66
CA GLY A 316 16.13 21.12 16.46
C GLY A 316 16.38 20.04 17.52
N ALA A 317 17.47 20.21 18.28
CA ALA A 317 18.01 19.19 19.18
C ALA A 317 17.06 18.75 20.32
N THR A 318 16.08 19.58 20.70
CA THR A 318 15.11 19.20 21.73
C THR A 318 14.12 18.17 21.18
N LEU A 319 13.59 18.41 19.99
CA LEU A 319 12.69 17.47 19.31
C LEU A 319 13.44 16.16 18.98
N GLU A 320 14.68 16.25 18.52
CA GLU A 320 15.52 15.08 18.29
C GLU A 320 15.62 14.17 19.54
N ARG A 321 15.92 14.76 20.71
CA ARG A 321 16.00 13.99 21.95
C ARG A 321 14.66 13.36 22.33
N GLN A 322 13.55 14.06 22.11
CA GLN A 322 12.21 13.54 22.38
C GLN A 322 11.91 12.33 21.52
N VAL A 323 12.12 12.42 20.20
CA VAL A 323 11.91 11.32 19.24
C VAL A 323 12.73 10.09 19.62
N TRP A 324 14.04 10.26 19.90
CA TRP A 324 14.88 9.12 20.29
C TRP A 324 14.54 8.52 21.65
N ALA A 325 14.01 9.31 22.59
CA ALA A 325 13.52 8.81 23.86
C ALA A 325 12.23 8.00 23.70
N GLU A 326 11.32 8.43 22.83
CA GLU A 326 10.12 7.71 22.46
C GLU A 326 10.47 6.39 21.77
N TYR A 327 11.31 6.41 20.73
CA TYR A 327 11.78 5.21 20.06
C TYR A 327 12.46 4.19 21.00
N GLN A 328 13.15 4.67 22.04
CA GLN A 328 13.70 3.75 23.04
C GLN A 328 12.61 3.06 23.86
N GLN A 329 11.55 3.79 24.23
CA GLN A 329 10.41 3.21 24.95
C GLN A 329 9.67 2.18 24.10
N GLU A 330 9.44 2.50 22.82
CA GLU A 330 8.82 1.57 21.86
C GLU A 330 9.70 0.33 21.63
N LEU A 331 11.01 0.50 21.52
CA LEU A 331 11.95 -0.61 21.42
C LEU A 331 11.89 -1.52 22.63
N ASP A 332 11.89 -0.95 23.83
CA ASP A 332 11.84 -1.71 25.08
C ASP A 332 10.53 -2.51 25.18
N ALA A 333 9.40 -1.89 24.77
CA ALA A 333 8.09 -2.56 24.69
C ALA A 333 8.10 -3.70 23.66
N ALA A 334 8.58 -3.43 22.45
CA ALA A 334 8.64 -4.43 21.39
C ALA A 334 9.54 -5.63 21.72
N ILE A 335 10.66 -5.38 22.43
CA ILE A 335 11.53 -6.45 22.95
C ILE A 335 10.79 -7.31 23.99
N ALA A 336 10.01 -6.68 24.87
CA ALA A 336 9.24 -7.38 25.89
C ALA A 336 8.13 -8.25 25.29
N GLU A 337 7.52 -7.81 24.19
CA GLU A 337 6.52 -8.60 23.46
C GLU A 337 7.16 -9.77 22.72
N GLY A 338 8.40 -9.63 22.28
CA GLY A 338 9.13 -10.60 21.46
C GLY A 338 8.59 -10.68 20.03
N GLY A 339 9.21 -11.50 19.20
CA GLY A 339 8.80 -11.68 17.81
C GLY A 339 9.88 -12.31 16.93
N ALA A 340 9.68 -12.21 15.61
CA ALA A 340 10.71 -12.52 14.63
C ALA A 340 11.88 -11.54 14.76
N PRO A 341 13.11 -11.90 14.31
CA PRO A 341 14.16 -10.91 14.14
C PRO A 341 13.68 -9.78 13.23
N ALA A 342 14.13 -8.55 13.46
CA ALA A 342 13.78 -7.41 12.63
C ALA A 342 14.13 -7.61 11.13
N TRP A 343 15.13 -8.44 10.86
CA TRP A 343 15.52 -8.88 9.52
C TRP A 343 15.69 -10.40 9.47
N PRO A 344 14.62 -11.18 9.19
CA PRO A 344 14.68 -12.62 9.02
C PRO A 344 15.61 -13.03 7.87
N THR A 345 16.07 -14.28 7.89
CA THR A 345 16.80 -14.87 6.77
C THR A 345 15.84 -15.47 5.75
N GLY A 346 16.19 -15.43 4.49
CA GLY A 346 15.36 -15.97 3.40
C GLY A 346 14.72 -14.87 2.56
N CYS A 347 13.82 -15.27 1.70
CA CYS A 347 12.97 -14.40 0.90
C CYS A 347 11.74 -15.19 0.47
N ASN A 348 10.54 -14.62 0.65
CA ASN A 348 9.24 -15.25 0.41
C ASN A 348 9.01 -16.55 1.23
N GLN A 349 9.52 -16.60 2.45
CA GLN A 349 9.40 -17.72 3.37
C GLN A 349 8.64 -17.35 4.65
N ILE A 350 8.35 -16.06 4.86
CA ILE A 350 7.69 -15.53 6.04
C ILE A 350 6.34 -14.93 5.69
N ASP A 351 5.37 -15.18 6.54
CA ASP A 351 4.15 -14.38 6.64
C ASP A 351 4.36 -13.33 7.73
N ILE A 352 4.30 -12.04 7.35
CA ILE A 352 4.66 -10.95 8.27
C ILE A 352 3.71 -10.82 9.45
N ILE A 353 2.49 -11.33 9.34
CA ILE A 353 1.46 -11.30 10.40
C ILE A 353 1.61 -12.53 11.28
N GLU A 354 1.52 -13.73 10.71
CA GLU A 354 1.55 -15.00 11.42
C GLU A 354 2.91 -15.25 12.10
N ASP A 355 4.00 -14.89 11.43
CA ASP A 355 5.36 -14.97 11.98
C ASP A 355 5.74 -13.76 12.83
N ARG A 356 4.80 -12.83 13.07
CA ARG A 356 4.97 -11.67 13.95
C ARG A 356 6.13 -10.76 13.56
N LEU A 357 6.36 -10.55 12.27
CA LEU A 357 7.27 -9.51 11.80
C LEU A 357 6.60 -8.13 11.83
N PHE A 358 5.27 -8.09 11.66
CA PHE A 358 4.48 -6.86 11.76
C PHE A 358 4.30 -6.45 13.25
N THR A 359 5.41 -5.98 13.84
CA THR A 359 5.53 -5.46 15.21
C THR A 359 6.45 -4.25 15.18
N ASN A 360 6.59 -3.51 16.28
CA ASN A 360 7.55 -2.39 16.36
C ASN A 360 9.03 -2.80 16.31
N LEU A 361 9.37 -4.09 16.29
CA LEU A 361 10.77 -4.53 16.22
C LEU A 361 11.50 -4.10 14.95
N PRO A 362 10.99 -4.34 13.72
CA PRO A 362 11.64 -3.86 12.49
C PRO A 362 11.81 -2.34 12.44
N TYR A 363 10.82 -1.60 12.90
CA TYR A 363 10.83 -0.14 12.98
C TYR A 363 11.97 0.35 13.87
N MET A 364 11.94 -0.04 15.11
CA MET A 364 12.84 0.49 16.13
C MET A 364 14.25 -0.09 16.04
N GLN A 365 14.40 -1.41 15.85
CA GLN A 365 15.73 -2.00 15.62
C GLN A 365 16.38 -1.46 14.36
N GLY A 366 15.58 -1.21 13.30
CA GLY A 366 16.04 -0.58 12.07
C GLY A 366 16.50 0.86 12.31
N ALA A 367 15.69 1.68 12.99
CA ALA A 367 16.07 3.05 13.31
C ALA A 367 17.37 3.11 14.12
N PHE A 368 17.52 2.23 15.14
CA PHE A 368 18.74 2.15 15.94
C PHE A 368 19.92 1.56 15.19
N PHE A 369 19.71 0.65 14.22
CA PHE A 369 20.77 0.21 13.31
C PHE A 369 21.35 1.41 12.57
N TYR A 370 20.52 2.23 11.92
CA TYR A 370 20.98 3.41 11.21
C TYR A 370 21.60 4.45 12.14
N LYS A 371 21.08 4.64 13.35
CA LYS A 371 21.67 5.52 14.36
C LYS A 371 23.08 5.10 14.76
N ASP A 372 23.30 3.80 14.98
CA ASP A 372 24.62 3.26 15.33
C ASP A 372 25.60 3.39 14.15
N VAL A 373 25.15 3.15 12.91
CA VAL A 373 25.95 3.39 11.71
C VAL A 373 26.28 4.88 11.58
N ALA A 374 25.30 5.77 11.78
CA ALA A 374 25.51 7.22 11.74
C ALA A 374 26.53 7.69 12.78
N ALA A 375 26.55 7.08 13.96
CA ALA A 375 27.56 7.36 14.98
C ALA A 375 28.99 6.98 14.55
N ALA A 376 29.12 5.95 13.69
CA ALA A 376 30.42 5.51 13.18
C ALA A 376 30.91 6.33 11.97
N VAL A 377 30.00 6.69 11.03
CA VAL A 377 30.40 7.33 9.75
C VAL A 377 30.05 8.80 9.66
N GLY A 378 29.23 9.31 10.59
CA GLY A 378 28.64 10.65 10.55
C GLY A 378 27.23 10.65 9.93
N ALA A 379 26.29 11.34 10.56
CA ALA A 379 24.88 11.33 10.16
C ALA A 379 24.68 11.88 8.75
N ASP A 380 25.30 13.01 8.40
CA ASP A 380 25.17 13.61 7.06
C ASP A 380 25.81 12.72 5.96
N VAL A 381 26.87 11.96 6.30
CA VAL A 381 27.46 11.00 5.38
C VAL A 381 26.48 9.86 5.11
N LEU A 382 25.85 9.32 6.16
CA LEU A 382 24.85 8.26 6.02
C LEU A 382 23.60 8.75 5.27
N ASP A 383 23.09 9.94 5.58
CA ASP A 383 21.99 10.57 4.84
C ASP A 383 22.31 10.65 3.32
N GLY A 384 23.55 11.01 2.98
CA GLY A 384 24.05 11.01 1.60
C GLY A 384 24.08 9.62 0.96
N VAL A 385 24.44 8.55 1.70
CA VAL A 385 24.38 7.16 1.24
C VAL A 385 22.95 6.75 0.96
N ILE A 386 22.04 6.97 1.91
CA ILE A 386 20.62 6.64 1.77
C ILE A 386 20.01 7.36 0.56
N GLY A 387 20.34 8.64 0.37
CA GLY A 387 19.89 9.40 -0.80
C GLY A 387 20.43 8.85 -2.14
N ARG A 388 21.69 8.41 -2.20
CA ARG A 388 22.23 7.74 -3.40
C ARG A 388 21.58 6.39 -3.64
N PHE A 389 21.34 5.63 -2.59
CA PHE A 389 20.63 4.36 -2.66
C PHE A 389 19.22 4.53 -3.22
N TYR A 390 18.44 5.47 -2.70
CA TYR A 390 17.12 5.80 -3.24
C TYR A 390 17.20 6.14 -4.73
N ARG A 391 18.09 7.02 -5.16
CA ARG A 391 18.19 7.40 -6.58
C ARG A 391 18.58 6.24 -7.49
N ALA A 392 19.35 5.28 -6.98
CA ALA A 392 19.74 4.07 -7.73
C ALA A 392 18.61 3.03 -7.84
N HIS A 393 17.73 2.95 -6.83
CA HIS A 393 16.66 1.95 -6.74
C HIS A 393 15.24 2.55 -6.84
N LYS A 394 15.14 3.81 -7.23
CA LYS A 394 13.85 4.49 -7.36
C LYS A 394 12.90 3.73 -8.27
N ASN A 395 11.67 3.44 -7.77
CA ASN A 395 10.62 2.66 -8.42
C ASN A 395 11.07 1.20 -8.75
N GLN A 396 12.03 0.68 -8.02
CA GLN A 396 12.52 -0.69 -8.15
C GLN A 396 12.51 -1.38 -6.78
N PRO A 397 12.43 -2.72 -6.74
CA PRO A 397 12.60 -3.44 -5.48
C PRO A 397 14.08 -3.52 -5.09
N ALA A 398 14.33 -3.43 -3.78
CA ALA A 398 15.66 -3.62 -3.19
C ALA A 398 15.58 -4.43 -1.89
N SER A 399 16.73 -4.88 -1.39
CA SER A 399 16.85 -5.61 -0.14
C SER A 399 17.64 -4.84 0.91
N MET A 400 17.49 -5.22 2.17
CA MET A 400 18.33 -4.70 3.25
C MET A 400 19.81 -5.03 3.03
N GLN A 401 20.14 -6.16 2.36
CA GLN A 401 21.52 -6.49 2.00
C GLN A 401 22.10 -5.48 1.01
N ASP A 402 21.32 -5.04 0.01
CA ASP A 402 21.75 -4.02 -0.95
C ASP A 402 22.07 -2.70 -0.24
N MET A 403 21.30 -2.32 0.81
CA MET A 403 21.58 -1.15 1.64
C MET A 403 22.88 -1.31 2.44
N ILE A 404 23.10 -2.46 3.06
CA ILE A 404 24.35 -2.78 3.78
C ILE A 404 25.56 -2.67 2.84
N ASP A 405 25.44 -3.21 1.64
CA ASP A 405 26.51 -3.15 0.64
C ASP A 405 26.75 -1.72 0.11
N ALA A 406 25.67 -0.92 -0.01
CA ALA A 406 25.78 0.49 -0.34
C ALA A 406 26.55 1.29 0.75
N ILE A 407 26.22 1.06 2.04
CA ILE A 407 26.93 1.70 3.15
C ILE A 407 28.41 1.33 3.10
N ARG A 408 28.74 0.04 2.97
CA ARG A 408 30.12 -0.44 2.90
C ARG A 408 30.88 0.18 1.71
N ARG A 409 30.29 0.15 0.54
CA ARG A 409 30.89 0.68 -0.70
C ARG A 409 31.16 2.19 -0.59
N ASP A 410 30.22 2.95 -0.07
CA ASP A 410 30.24 4.40 -0.13
C ASP A 410 31.02 5.05 1.03
N THR A 411 31.19 4.33 2.14
CA THR A 411 31.85 4.85 3.35
C THR A 411 33.15 4.11 3.70
N GLY A 412 33.36 2.92 3.16
CA GLY A 412 34.44 2.02 3.60
C GLY A 412 34.20 1.35 4.95
N PHE A 413 33.11 1.70 5.66
CA PHE A 413 32.73 1.10 6.94
C PHE A 413 31.90 -0.17 6.71
N ASP A 414 32.22 -1.25 7.43
CA ASP A 414 31.41 -2.47 7.39
C ASP A 414 30.31 -2.46 8.45
N PRO A 415 29.03 -2.27 8.08
CA PRO A 415 27.92 -2.23 9.03
C PRO A 415 27.42 -3.63 9.46
N THR A 416 27.97 -4.72 8.90
CA THR A 416 27.55 -6.10 9.17
C THR A 416 27.52 -6.48 10.66
N PRO A 417 28.51 -6.10 11.47
CA PRO A 417 28.47 -6.40 12.93
C PRO A 417 27.29 -5.70 13.63
N ILE A 418 26.96 -4.45 13.25
CA ILE A 418 25.81 -3.72 13.79
C ILE A 418 24.51 -4.38 13.32
N ALA A 419 24.41 -4.75 12.04
CA ALA A 419 23.24 -5.46 11.51
C ALA A 419 23.01 -6.81 12.22
N ALA A 420 24.08 -7.57 12.48
CA ALA A 420 23.96 -8.82 13.24
C ALA A 420 23.46 -8.60 14.68
N ALA A 421 23.92 -7.56 15.34
CA ALA A 421 23.56 -7.23 16.72
C ALA A 421 22.13 -6.66 16.83
N ARG A 422 21.71 -5.82 15.89
CA ARG A 422 20.40 -5.14 15.90
C ARG A 422 19.31 -5.94 15.16
N LEU A 423 19.58 -6.38 13.94
CA LEU A 423 18.55 -6.82 13.03
C LEU A 423 18.32 -8.33 13.01
N ARG A 424 19.38 -9.11 13.32
CA ARG A 424 19.32 -10.59 13.26
C ARG A 424 19.05 -11.24 14.61
N LYS A 425 19.06 -10.46 15.69
CA LYS A 425 18.79 -10.97 17.02
C LYS A 425 17.30 -11.23 17.23
N ARG A 426 17.00 -12.38 17.81
CA ARG A 426 15.65 -12.76 18.26
C ARG A 426 15.50 -12.35 19.73
N PHE A 427 14.32 -11.85 20.12
CA PHE A 427 14.00 -11.44 21.48
C PHE A 427 12.89 -12.29 22.07
#